data_6fffa10e5f92a8978521d1dcfa54a8bf
#
_entry.id   6fffa10e5f92a8978521d1dcfa54a8bf
#
_cell.length_a   1.000
_cell.length_b   1.000
_cell.length_c   1.000
_cell.angle_alpha   90.00
_cell.angle_beta   90.00
_cell.angle_gamma   90.00
#
_symmetry.space_group_name_H-M   'P 1'
#
loop_
_entity.id
_entity.type
_entity.pdbx_description
1 polymer ?
#
loop_
_entity_poly.entity_id
_entity_poly.type
_entity_poly.pdbx_seq_one_letter_code
_entity_poly.pdbx_strand_id
1 'polypeptide(L)'
;NTYFTGDGAKIDENGYIWVLGRVDDVINVAGHRISTMEVESALVDHSSVAEAASIGRSDSLKGQAVVSFVILKDAISSSKILEDELKAHVTKKIGAIARPDKIFFTADLPKTRSGKIMRRLLRDIAEGHVLGDTTTLADASAIELLKDQYEDAE
;
A
#
# COMPACT_ATOMS: atom_id res chain seq x y z
N ASN A 1 16.75 26.44 12.11
CA ASN A 1 15.49 25.69 11.98
C ASN A 1 15.61 24.79 10.76
N THR A 2 15.52 23.46 10.97
CA THR A 2 15.56 22.48 9.89
C THR A 2 14.15 21.88 9.73
N TYR A 3 13.63 21.88 8.51
CA TYR A 3 12.36 21.22 8.19
C TYR A 3 12.62 19.77 7.78
N PHE A 4 11.94 18.83 8.42
CA PHE A 4 12.00 17.41 8.05
C PHE A 4 10.94 17.11 6.97
N THR A 5 11.39 16.88 5.73
CA THR A 5 10.47 16.63 4.59
C THR A 5 9.83 15.26 4.63
N GLY A 6 10.46 14.28 5.29
CA GLY A 6 10.06 12.90 5.29
C GLY A 6 10.42 12.16 4.00
N ASP A 7 11.28 12.72 3.16
CA ASP A 7 11.76 12.11 1.93
C ASP A 7 13.11 11.46 2.15
N GLY A 8 13.29 10.26 1.56
CA GLY A 8 14.58 9.59 1.47
C GLY A 8 15.33 10.07 0.24
N ALA A 9 16.63 10.35 0.39
CA ALA A 9 17.48 10.75 -0.71
C ALA A 9 18.86 10.09 -0.60
N LYS A 10 19.54 9.95 -1.73
CA LYS A 10 20.97 9.62 -1.79
C LYS A 10 21.71 10.67 -2.57
N ILE A 11 23.00 10.85 -2.24
CA ILE A 11 23.93 11.69 -2.99
C ILE A 11 24.83 10.74 -3.77
N ASP A 12 24.99 10.98 -5.06
CA ASP A 12 25.93 10.22 -5.90
C ASP A 12 27.37 10.79 -5.81
N GLU A 13 28.29 10.12 -6.49
CA GLU A 13 29.70 10.48 -6.52
C GLU A 13 29.99 11.86 -7.13
N ASN A 14 29.06 12.40 -7.91
CA ASN A 14 29.15 13.74 -8.53
C ASN A 14 28.46 14.83 -7.69
N GLY A 15 27.86 14.47 -6.52
CA GLY A 15 27.19 15.38 -5.65
C GLY A 15 25.71 15.64 -6.01
N TYR A 16 25.11 14.91 -6.96
CA TYR A 16 23.70 15.03 -7.28
C TYR A 16 22.84 14.33 -6.25
N ILE A 17 21.72 14.97 -5.89
CA ILE A 17 20.73 14.41 -4.96
C ILE A 17 19.65 13.66 -5.73
N TRP A 18 19.50 12.39 -5.44
CA TRP A 18 18.46 11.52 -5.97
C TRP A 18 17.39 11.32 -4.91
N VAL A 19 16.18 11.84 -5.12
CA VAL A 19 15.04 11.60 -4.23
C VAL A 19 14.53 10.18 -4.51
N LEU A 20 14.51 9.35 -3.44
CA LEU A 20 14.15 7.92 -3.52
C LEU A 20 12.69 7.67 -3.16
N GLY A 21 11.96 8.70 -2.71
CA GLY A 21 10.59 8.62 -2.25
C GLY A 21 10.46 8.93 -0.75
N ARG A 22 9.27 8.72 -0.21
CA ARG A 22 8.96 8.96 1.20
C ARG A 22 9.59 7.90 2.09
N VAL A 23 10.08 8.30 3.26
CA VAL A 23 10.63 7.36 4.27
C VAL A 23 9.52 6.45 4.81
N ASP A 24 8.30 6.96 4.91
CA ASP A 24 7.11 6.25 5.35
C ASP A 24 6.47 5.34 4.27
N ASP A 25 6.91 5.45 3.00
CA ASP A 25 6.49 4.58 1.89
C ASP A 25 7.44 3.37 1.70
N VAL A 26 8.24 3.06 2.71
CA VAL A 26 9.13 1.89 2.75
C VAL A 26 8.61 0.88 3.75
N ILE A 27 8.47 -0.36 3.30
CA ILE A 27 8.07 -1.50 4.13
C ILE A 27 9.31 -2.31 4.49
N ASN A 28 9.49 -2.66 5.76
CA ASN A 28 10.62 -3.45 6.23
C ASN A 28 10.19 -4.89 6.51
N VAL A 29 10.37 -5.77 5.53
CA VAL A 29 10.02 -7.20 5.65
C VAL A 29 11.27 -8.01 5.91
N ALA A 30 11.37 -8.64 7.06
CA ALA A 30 12.51 -9.49 7.47
C ALA A 30 13.89 -8.82 7.20
N GLY A 31 14.00 -7.51 7.48
CA GLY A 31 15.22 -6.74 7.26
C GLY A 31 15.42 -6.19 5.84
N HIS A 32 14.56 -6.52 4.90
CA HIS A 32 14.60 -5.99 3.53
C HIS A 32 13.69 -4.76 3.42
N ARG A 33 14.19 -3.74 2.73
CA ARG A 33 13.45 -2.50 2.45
C ARG A 33 12.77 -2.61 1.10
N ILE A 34 11.44 -2.60 1.10
CA ILE A 34 10.59 -2.73 -0.08
C ILE A 34 9.87 -1.40 -0.28
N SER A 35 9.92 -0.85 -1.48
CA SER A 35 9.14 0.33 -1.83
C SER A 35 7.67 -0.06 -2.05
N THR A 36 6.74 0.69 -1.43
CA THR A 36 5.32 0.54 -1.70
C THR A 36 5.01 0.74 -3.18
N MET A 37 5.70 1.70 -3.83
CA MET A 37 5.53 2.00 -5.25
C MET A 37 5.91 0.83 -6.17
N GLU A 38 6.94 0.05 -5.82
CA GLU A 38 7.31 -1.14 -6.60
C GLU A 38 6.23 -2.21 -6.53
N VAL A 39 5.67 -2.46 -5.34
CA VAL A 39 4.57 -3.42 -5.16
C VAL A 39 3.32 -2.95 -5.90
N GLU A 40 2.95 -1.67 -5.75
CA GLU A 40 1.80 -1.06 -6.42
C GLU A 40 1.94 -1.11 -7.95
N SER A 41 3.13 -0.79 -8.48
CA SER A 41 3.41 -0.87 -9.92
C SER A 41 3.29 -2.31 -10.44
N ALA A 42 3.77 -3.29 -9.69
CA ALA A 42 3.63 -4.69 -10.05
C ALA A 42 2.16 -5.14 -10.05
N LEU A 43 1.35 -4.67 -9.09
CA LEU A 43 -0.09 -4.97 -9.04
C LEU A 43 -0.83 -4.34 -10.22
N VAL A 44 -0.57 -3.05 -10.52
CA VAL A 44 -1.23 -2.32 -11.62
C VAL A 44 -0.82 -2.85 -13.00
N ASP A 45 0.36 -3.45 -13.13
CA ASP A 45 0.79 -4.15 -14.37
C ASP A 45 -0.11 -5.35 -14.70
N HIS A 46 -0.85 -5.88 -13.73
CA HIS A 46 -1.81 -6.97 -13.98
C HIS A 46 -3.06 -6.46 -14.67
N SER A 47 -3.53 -7.19 -15.69
CA SER A 47 -4.65 -6.78 -16.57
C SER A 47 -5.97 -6.51 -15.83
N SER A 48 -6.19 -7.14 -14.68
CA SER A 48 -7.41 -7.02 -13.87
C SER A 48 -7.41 -5.82 -12.91
N VAL A 49 -6.27 -5.17 -12.67
CA VAL A 49 -6.11 -4.12 -11.67
C VAL A 49 -6.24 -2.73 -12.29
N ALA A 50 -7.07 -1.89 -11.70
CA ALA A 50 -7.20 -0.49 -12.07
C ALA A 50 -6.28 0.41 -11.23
N GLU A 51 -6.28 0.21 -9.90
CA GLU A 51 -5.47 0.98 -8.96
C GLU A 51 -5.06 0.10 -7.78
N ALA A 52 -3.94 0.39 -7.16
CA ALA A 52 -3.47 -0.32 -5.98
C ALA A 52 -2.77 0.63 -5.00
N ALA A 53 -2.91 0.32 -3.71
CA ALA A 53 -2.14 0.95 -2.64
C ALA A 53 -1.59 -0.13 -1.72
N SER A 54 -0.34 0.01 -1.30
CA SER A 54 0.31 -0.96 -0.41
C SER A 54 0.83 -0.28 0.85
N ILE A 55 0.76 -1.00 1.97
CA ILE A 55 1.25 -0.55 3.27
C ILE A 55 2.01 -1.68 3.97
N GLY A 56 2.86 -1.33 4.92
CA GLY A 56 3.39 -2.28 5.89
C GLY A 56 2.48 -2.35 7.11
N ARG A 57 2.00 -3.55 7.44
CA ARG A 57 1.33 -3.86 8.70
C ARG A 57 2.33 -4.52 9.64
N SER A 58 2.24 -4.24 10.94
CA SER A 58 3.08 -4.87 11.95
C SER A 58 2.94 -6.40 11.94
N ASP A 59 4.07 -7.11 11.96
CA ASP A 59 4.14 -8.58 11.96
C ASP A 59 5.19 -9.04 12.98
N SER A 60 4.82 -9.98 13.85
CA SER A 60 5.64 -10.42 14.96
C SER A 60 6.91 -11.17 14.54
N LEU A 61 6.93 -11.78 13.35
CA LEU A 61 8.05 -12.57 12.84
C LEU A 61 8.91 -11.80 11.83
N LYS A 62 8.25 -11.03 10.93
CA LYS A 62 8.90 -10.35 9.82
C LYS A 62 9.20 -8.88 10.10
N GLY A 63 8.75 -8.35 11.26
CA GLY A 63 8.72 -6.92 11.55
C GLY A 63 7.53 -6.24 10.88
N GLN A 64 7.44 -6.32 9.56
CA GLN A 64 6.27 -5.89 8.80
C GLN A 64 5.89 -6.93 7.74
N ALA A 65 4.60 -6.98 7.42
CA ALA A 65 4.03 -7.72 6.30
C ALA A 65 3.43 -6.75 5.28
N VAL A 66 3.54 -7.08 4.00
CA VAL A 66 2.94 -6.29 2.93
C VAL A 66 1.44 -6.56 2.89
N VAL A 67 0.64 -5.50 3.01
CA VAL A 67 -0.81 -5.54 2.79
C VAL A 67 -1.15 -4.60 1.66
N SER A 68 -1.96 -5.06 0.70
CA SER A 68 -2.33 -4.28 -0.47
C SER A 68 -3.84 -4.14 -0.57
N PHE A 69 -4.29 -2.96 -0.99
CA PHE A 69 -5.66 -2.62 -1.31
C PHE A 69 -5.75 -2.41 -2.82
N VAL A 70 -6.67 -3.09 -3.47
CA VAL A 70 -6.75 -3.17 -4.93
C VAL A 70 -8.14 -2.81 -5.42
N ILE A 71 -8.20 -1.88 -6.36
CA ILE A 71 -9.39 -1.60 -7.15
C ILE A 71 -9.27 -2.41 -8.44
N LEU A 72 -10.28 -3.23 -8.72
CA LEU A 72 -10.35 -3.99 -9.95
C LEU A 72 -10.93 -3.12 -11.08
N LYS A 73 -10.60 -3.46 -12.31
CA LYS A 73 -11.25 -2.88 -13.49
C LYS A 73 -12.72 -3.31 -13.57
N ASP A 74 -13.50 -2.50 -14.27
CA ASP A 74 -14.92 -2.80 -14.51
C ASP A 74 -15.13 -4.21 -15.05
N ALA A 75 -16.23 -4.83 -14.62
CA ALA A 75 -16.63 -6.20 -14.96
C ALA A 75 -15.72 -7.32 -14.41
N ILE A 76 -14.69 -7.02 -13.63
CA ILE A 76 -13.87 -8.02 -12.93
C ILE A 76 -14.40 -8.21 -11.51
N SER A 77 -14.76 -9.44 -11.16
CA SER A 77 -15.19 -9.78 -9.80
C SER A 77 -14.02 -10.24 -8.93
N SER A 78 -14.04 -9.84 -7.67
CA SER A 78 -13.08 -10.33 -6.69
C SER A 78 -13.26 -11.83 -6.44
N SER A 79 -12.16 -12.55 -6.27
CA SER A 79 -12.16 -13.96 -5.92
C SER A 79 -10.85 -14.35 -5.22
N LYS A 80 -10.87 -15.46 -4.49
CA LYS A 80 -9.65 -16.01 -3.89
C LYS A 80 -8.63 -16.42 -4.95
N ILE A 81 -9.09 -16.91 -6.08
CA ILE A 81 -8.22 -17.29 -7.22
C ILE A 81 -7.47 -16.04 -7.74
N LEU A 82 -8.17 -14.93 -7.93
CA LEU A 82 -7.56 -13.68 -8.39
C LEU A 82 -6.59 -13.12 -7.34
N GLU A 83 -6.92 -13.21 -6.05
CA GLU A 83 -6.00 -12.81 -4.98
C GLU A 83 -4.68 -13.58 -5.06
N ASP A 84 -4.75 -14.91 -5.20
CA ASP A 84 -3.56 -15.77 -5.29
C ASP A 84 -2.77 -15.51 -6.58
N GLU A 85 -3.45 -15.24 -7.70
CA GLU A 85 -2.85 -14.84 -8.97
C GLU A 85 -2.08 -13.52 -8.85
N LEU A 86 -2.68 -12.50 -8.24
CA LEU A 86 -2.02 -11.21 -8.00
C LEU A 86 -0.80 -11.35 -7.08
N LYS A 87 -0.89 -12.15 -6.03
CA LYS A 87 0.25 -12.45 -5.15
C LYS A 87 1.39 -13.15 -5.91
N ALA A 88 1.06 -14.10 -6.77
CA ALA A 88 2.03 -14.78 -7.62
C ALA A 88 2.65 -13.83 -8.65
N HIS A 89 1.85 -12.91 -9.20
CA HIS A 89 2.31 -11.89 -10.14
C HIS A 89 3.36 -10.96 -9.50
N VAL A 90 3.08 -10.43 -8.30
CA VAL A 90 4.06 -9.62 -7.55
C VAL A 90 5.32 -10.41 -7.25
N THR A 91 5.20 -11.68 -6.83
CA THR A 91 6.34 -12.56 -6.57
C THR A 91 7.20 -12.73 -7.82
N LYS A 92 6.60 -12.91 -8.98
CA LYS A 92 7.31 -13.07 -10.26
C LYS A 92 8.03 -11.78 -10.69
N LYS A 93 7.43 -10.61 -10.42
CA LYS A 93 7.97 -9.31 -10.86
C LYS A 93 9.09 -8.79 -9.96
N ILE A 94 8.95 -8.94 -8.64
CA ILE A 94 9.85 -8.34 -7.65
C ILE A 94 10.62 -9.41 -6.86
N GLY A 95 9.93 -10.47 -6.46
CA GLY A 95 10.49 -11.53 -5.63
C GLY A 95 9.57 -11.91 -4.47
N ALA A 96 9.84 -13.06 -3.85
CA ALA A 96 9.00 -13.62 -2.79
C ALA A 96 8.89 -12.72 -1.55
N ILE A 97 9.90 -11.91 -1.27
CA ILE A 97 9.94 -11.02 -0.11
C ILE A 97 8.90 -9.89 -0.21
N ALA A 98 8.55 -9.48 -1.42
CA ALA A 98 7.58 -8.42 -1.70
C ALA A 98 6.14 -8.95 -1.87
N ARG A 99 5.95 -10.28 -1.79
CA ARG A 99 4.64 -10.91 -1.93
C ARG A 99 3.68 -10.39 -0.86
N PRO A 100 2.52 -9.82 -1.24
CA PRO A 100 1.52 -9.40 -0.27
C PRO A 100 1.02 -10.59 0.58
N ASP A 101 0.99 -10.43 1.89
CA ASP A 101 0.39 -11.40 2.80
C ASP A 101 -1.12 -11.41 2.58
N LYS A 102 -1.72 -10.23 2.43
CA LYS A 102 -3.16 -10.07 2.20
C LYS A 102 -3.42 -9.01 1.12
N ILE A 103 -4.43 -9.26 0.29
CA ILE A 103 -4.96 -8.30 -0.68
C ILE A 103 -6.44 -8.09 -0.36
N PHE A 104 -6.82 -6.83 -0.18
CA PHE A 104 -8.22 -6.40 -0.02
C PHE A 104 -8.69 -5.80 -1.34
N PHE A 105 -9.80 -6.31 -1.86
CA PHE A 105 -10.47 -5.72 -3.00
C PHE A 105 -11.44 -4.64 -2.51
N THR A 106 -11.32 -3.45 -3.03
CA THR A 106 -12.15 -2.31 -2.62
C THR A 106 -12.67 -1.55 -3.83
N ALA A 107 -13.79 -0.86 -3.64
CA ALA A 107 -14.37 -0.02 -4.68
C ALA A 107 -13.63 1.32 -4.83
N ASP A 108 -13.02 1.83 -3.75
CA ASP A 108 -12.26 3.08 -3.76
C ASP A 108 -11.15 3.05 -2.70
N LEU A 109 -10.21 3.98 -2.82
CA LEU A 109 -9.11 4.21 -1.89
C LEU A 109 -9.25 5.58 -1.23
N PRO A 110 -8.92 5.72 0.08
CA PRO A 110 -8.98 7.01 0.75
C PRO A 110 -7.97 7.98 0.13
N LYS A 111 -8.46 9.06 -0.43
CA LYS A 111 -7.65 10.09 -1.11
C LYS A 111 -7.86 11.46 -0.50
N THR A 112 -6.84 12.29 -0.54
CA THR A 112 -6.95 13.71 -0.29
C THR A 112 -7.75 14.38 -1.42
N ARG A 113 -8.22 15.63 -1.18
CA ARG A 113 -8.88 16.44 -2.23
C ARG A 113 -8.00 16.68 -3.47
N SER A 114 -6.69 16.54 -3.35
CA SER A 114 -5.75 16.60 -4.48
C SER A 114 -5.50 15.25 -5.16
N GLY A 115 -6.23 14.18 -4.78
CA GLY A 115 -6.13 12.85 -5.35
C GLY A 115 -4.99 11.98 -4.83
N LYS A 116 -4.29 12.41 -3.78
CA LYS A 116 -3.19 11.62 -3.19
C LYS A 116 -3.74 10.56 -2.24
N ILE A 117 -3.34 9.30 -2.41
CA ILE A 117 -3.72 8.19 -1.52
C ILE A 117 -3.20 8.43 -0.11
N MET A 118 -4.09 8.26 0.87
CA MET A 118 -3.79 8.45 2.30
C MET A 118 -3.37 7.12 2.93
N ARG A 119 -2.16 6.65 2.66
CA ARG A 119 -1.64 5.36 3.16
C ARG A 119 -1.64 5.25 4.68
N ARG A 120 -1.54 6.38 5.39
CA ARG A 120 -1.66 6.41 6.84
C ARG A 120 -3.02 5.85 7.29
N LEU A 121 -4.12 6.26 6.67
CA LEU A 121 -5.46 5.76 7.01
C LEU A 121 -5.61 4.27 6.66
N LEU A 122 -5.05 3.82 5.55
CA LEU A 122 -5.03 2.40 5.20
C LEU A 122 -4.27 1.57 6.24
N ARG A 123 -3.17 2.11 6.78
CA ARG A 123 -2.41 1.46 7.86
C ARG A 123 -3.20 1.43 9.16
N ASP A 124 -3.83 2.54 9.56
CA ASP A 124 -4.66 2.61 10.76
C ASP A 124 -5.79 1.55 10.70
N ILE A 125 -6.44 1.39 9.54
CA ILE A 125 -7.46 0.35 9.32
C ILE A 125 -6.84 -1.04 9.45
N ALA A 126 -5.73 -1.30 8.76
CA ALA A 126 -5.08 -2.62 8.75
C ALA A 126 -4.48 -3.04 10.10
N GLU A 127 -4.28 -2.11 11.01
CA GLU A 127 -3.80 -2.36 12.38
C GLU A 127 -4.92 -2.28 13.43
N GLY A 128 -6.17 -2.04 13.02
CA GLY A 128 -7.31 -1.88 13.95
C GLY A 128 -7.21 -0.64 14.83
N HIS A 129 -6.42 0.36 14.40
CA HIS A 129 -6.22 1.58 15.16
C HIS A 129 -7.37 2.57 14.95
N VAL A 130 -7.58 3.44 15.95
CA VAL A 130 -8.47 4.61 15.80
C VAL A 130 -7.92 5.49 14.68
N LEU A 131 -8.77 5.84 13.73
CA LEU A 131 -8.37 6.72 12.62
C LEU A 131 -7.89 8.06 13.16
N GLY A 132 -6.72 8.48 12.68
CA GLY A 132 -6.19 9.81 12.94
C GLY A 132 -6.95 10.91 12.19
N ASP A 133 -6.29 12.03 11.93
CA ASP A 133 -6.88 13.18 11.24
C ASP A 133 -7.40 12.82 9.83
N THR A 134 -8.70 13.01 9.61
CA THR A 134 -9.41 12.76 8.34
C THR A 134 -9.86 14.05 7.64
N THR A 135 -9.46 15.22 8.13
CA THR A 135 -9.97 16.53 7.63
C THR A 135 -9.62 16.81 6.16
N THR A 136 -8.58 16.18 5.64
CA THR A 136 -8.13 16.32 4.25
C THR A 136 -8.74 15.29 3.29
N LEU A 137 -9.55 14.37 3.82
CA LEU A 137 -10.18 13.31 3.04
C LEU A 137 -11.19 13.89 2.04
N ALA A 138 -11.20 13.33 0.82
CA ALA A 138 -12.16 13.73 -0.20
C ALA A 138 -13.55 13.13 0.06
N ASP A 139 -13.60 11.86 0.48
CA ASP A 139 -14.82 11.11 0.77
C ASP A 139 -14.62 10.20 1.98
N ALA A 140 -15.46 10.33 2.99
CA ALA A 140 -15.42 9.52 4.21
C ALA A 140 -16.01 8.11 4.00
N SER A 141 -16.88 7.92 3.01
CA SER A 141 -17.54 6.64 2.75
C SER A 141 -16.56 5.53 2.36
N ALA A 142 -15.46 5.87 1.67
CA ALA A 142 -14.41 4.92 1.32
C ALA A 142 -13.76 4.26 2.56
N ILE A 143 -13.70 4.98 3.67
CA ILE A 143 -13.13 4.46 4.92
C ILE A 143 -14.10 3.48 5.61
N GLU A 144 -15.39 3.82 5.66
CA GLU A 144 -16.39 2.94 6.30
C GLU A 144 -16.45 1.59 5.58
N LEU A 145 -16.53 1.62 4.26
CA LEU A 145 -16.50 0.39 3.45
C LEU A 145 -15.25 -0.47 3.68
N LEU A 146 -14.09 0.17 3.79
CA LEU A 146 -12.84 -0.55 4.05
C LEU A 146 -12.78 -1.15 5.45
N LYS A 147 -13.31 -0.47 6.46
CA LYS A 147 -13.38 -1.01 7.83
C LYS A 147 -14.26 -2.24 7.91
N ASP A 148 -15.48 -2.16 7.36
CA ASP A 148 -16.41 -3.28 7.35
C ASP A 148 -15.79 -4.50 6.66
N GLN A 149 -15.14 -4.30 5.51
CA GLN A 149 -14.45 -5.37 4.79
C GLN A 149 -13.26 -5.96 5.55
N TYR A 150 -12.59 -5.13 6.37
CA TYR A 150 -11.44 -5.59 7.15
C TYR A 150 -11.89 -6.40 8.37
N GLU A 151 -12.91 -5.95 9.08
CA GLU A 151 -13.49 -6.62 10.25
C GLU A 151 -14.11 -7.98 9.88
N ASP A 152 -14.76 -8.09 8.71
CA ASP A 152 -15.35 -9.34 8.21
C ASP A 152 -14.29 -10.38 7.78
N ALA A 153 -13.04 -9.97 7.61
CA ALA A 153 -11.97 -10.80 7.05
C ALA A 153 -10.95 -11.32 8.10
N GLU A 154 -11.10 -10.95 9.38
CA GLU A 154 -10.35 -11.48 10.52
C GLU A 154 -11.12 -12.63 11.20
#